data_5b08ee23111ef76d0dcb880b04bff6c6
#
_entry.id   5b08ee23111ef76d0dcb880b04bff6c6
#
_cell.length_a   1.000
_cell.length_b   1.000
_cell.length_c   1.000
_cell.angle_alpha   90.00
_cell.angle_beta   90.00
_cell.angle_gamma   90.00
#
_symmetry.space_group_name_H-M   'P 1'
#
loop_
_entity.id
_entity.type
_entity.pdbx_description
1 polymer ?
#
loop_
_entity_poly.entity_id
_entity_poly.type
_entity_poly.pdbx_seq_one_letter_code
_entity_poly.pdbx_strand_id
1 'polypeptide(L)'
;YLKTLYEFFKEEINADKENFETLLPEGYMRLQYQIDAVTQARQKLDAYSGVFISDVVSLGKTYICAMLANSFNRNTYKLIVCPPVLVDYWKSVLQEFDVARCDVESLGKLDKIIAKGTDKYSYVFVDEAHRFRNSGTEAFTELHQICRGKKVILISATPINNYTSDVENQIYLFQAKQSGTINGIKNIEGFFRGLNAKLAKKPKGSAAYMEQLRENSEIIRDKLIREVMIRRTRSEIQQYYADDLAKQGLTFPKAGSPEKIIYSFDEETDDAFSQTINIIKDFKYARYTPLLYLKDKKKYATMLAAQRNMGGFMKGILVKRLESSFYAFRKTLERFIGSYEK
;
A
#
# COMPACT_ATOMS: atom_id res chain seq x y z
N TYR A 1 -33.45 13.86 -14.35
CA TYR A 1 -33.24 13.53 -12.94
C TYR A 1 -31.78 13.81 -12.51
N LEU A 2 -30.77 13.17 -13.11
CA LEU A 2 -29.35 13.40 -12.74
C LEU A 2 -28.90 14.85 -12.96
N LYS A 3 -29.33 15.47 -14.07
CA LYS A 3 -29.03 16.88 -14.38
C LYS A 3 -29.69 17.81 -13.36
N THR A 4 -30.92 17.54 -12.94
CA THR A 4 -31.64 18.33 -11.94
C THR A 4 -30.99 18.19 -10.56
N LEU A 5 -30.56 16.97 -10.18
CA LEU A 5 -29.81 16.75 -8.94
C LEU A 5 -28.45 17.48 -8.98
N TYR A 6 -27.74 17.43 -10.10
CA TYR A 6 -26.46 18.14 -10.27
C TYR A 6 -26.65 19.65 -10.12
N GLU A 7 -27.65 20.25 -10.78
CA GLU A 7 -27.91 21.69 -10.67
C GLU A 7 -28.32 22.10 -9.24
N PHE A 8 -29.04 21.22 -8.53
CA PHE A 8 -29.43 21.47 -7.14
C PHE A 8 -28.24 21.49 -6.16
N PHE A 9 -27.28 20.56 -6.34
CA PHE A 9 -26.11 20.49 -5.49
C PHE A 9 -24.88 21.23 -6.02
N LYS A 10 -25.00 21.87 -7.16
CA LYS A 10 -23.87 22.52 -7.86
C LYS A 10 -23.18 23.60 -7.03
N GLU A 11 -23.96 24.38 -6.28
CA GLU A 11 -23.42 25.44 -5.43
C GLU A 11 -22.60 24.86 -4.26
N GLU A 12 -23.09 23.81 -3.58
CA GLU A 12 -22.36 23.12 -2.52
C GLU A 12 -21.07 22.47 -3.06
N ILE A 13 -21.16 21.79 -4.21
CA ILE A 13 -20.02 21.16 -4.86
C ILE A 13 -18.97 22.19 -5.25
N ASN A 14 -19.37 23.35 -5.77
CA ASN A 14 -18.48 24.42 -6.17
C ASN A 14 -17.86 25.12 -4.95
N ALA A 15 -18.65 25.39 -3.90
CA ALA A 15 -18.12 25.98 -2.67
C ALA A 15 -17.06 25.10 -1.99
N ASP A 16 -17.25 23.77 -1.97
CA ASP A 16 -16.24 22.84 -1.49
C ASP A 16 -14.96 22.90 -2.35
N LYS A 17 -15.10 22.99 -3.67
CA LYS A 17 -13.95 23.07 -4.59
C LYS A 17 -13.15 24.36 -4.40
N GLU A 18 -13.80 25.50 -4.32
CA GLU A 18 -13.16 26.80 -4.06
C GLU A 18 -12.44 26.82 -2.72
N ASN A 19 -13.03 26.23 -1.68
CA ASN A 19 -12.37 26.07 -0.40
C ASN A 19 -11.09 25.24 -0.47
N PHE A 20 -11.06 24.16 -1.26
CA PHE A 20 -9.86 23.31 -1.39
C PHE A 20 -8.76 23.98 -2.23
N GLU A 21 -9.09 24.84 -3.18
CA GLU A 21 -8.09 25.62 -3.93
C GLU A 21 -7.29 26.56 -3.02
N THR A 22 -7.93 27.13 -2.00
CA THR A 22 -7.26 28.00 -1.03
C THR A 22 -6.29 27.28 -0.10
N LEU A 23 -6.34 25.94 -0.04
CA LEU A 23 -5.45 25.12 0.79
C LEU A 23 -4.11 24.80 0.12
N LEU A 24 -3.94 25.15 -1.16
CA LEU A 24 -2.67 24.99 -1.86
C LEU A 24 -1.69 26.11 -1.48
N PRO A 25 -0.46 25.78 -1.10
CA PRO A 25 0.56 26.78 -0.85
C PRO A 25 0.90 27.59 -2.11
N GLU A 26 1.47 28.78 -1.92
CA GLU A 26 1.95 29.60 -3.01
C GLU A 26 3.04 28.86 -3.83
N GLY A 27 2.99 28.95 -5.14
CA GLY A 27 3.91 28.26 -6.06
C GLY A 27 3.52 26.82 -6.42
N TYR A 28 2.49 26.26 -5.80
CA TYR A 28 1.98 24.95 -6.19
C TYR A 28 0.99 25.05 -7.36
N MET A 29 1.06 24.06 -8.27
CA MET A 29 0.12 24.00 -9.38
C MET A 29 -1.28 23.62 -8.91
N ARG A 30 -2.29 24.35 -9.37
CA ARG A 30 -3.70 24.09 -9.07
C ARG A 30 -4.26 23.08 -10.06
N LEU A 31 -4.10 21.81 -9.78
CA LEU A 31 -4.54 20.71 -10.64
C LEU A 31 -5.93 20.24 -10.26
N GLN A 32 -6.89 20.42 -11.16
CA GLN A 32 -8.30 20.12 -10.92
C GLN A 32 -8.51 18.66 -10.48
N TYR A 33 -7.77 17.72 -11.06
CA TYR A 33 -7.91 16.32 -10.67
C TYR A 33 -7.48 16.06 -9.21
N GLN A 34 -6.55 16.85 -8.65
CA GLN A 34 -6.16 16.71 -7.24
C GLN A 34 -7.23 17.29 -6.31
N ILE A 35 -7.83 18.42 -6.67
CA ILE A 35 -8.94 19.04 -5.95
C ILE A 35 -10.16 18.10 -5.93
N ASP A 36 -10.52 17.53 -7.09
CA ASP A 36 -11.59 16.54 -7.19
C ASP A 36 -11.32 15.29 -6.33
N ALA A 37 -10.03 14.88 -6.20
CA ALA A 37 -9.67 13.78 -5.30
C ALA A 37 -9.91 14.13 -3.82
N VAL A 38 -9.56 15.33 -3.39
CA VAL A 38 -9.78 15.78 -2.01
C VAL A 38 -11.27 15.81 -1.70
N THR A 39 -12.08 16.37 -2.61
CA THR A 39 -13.55 16.42 -2.49
C THR A 39 -14.14 15.02 -2.34
N GLN A 40 -13.78 14.11 -3.24
CA GLN A 40 -14.26 12.73 -3.20
C GLN A 40 -13.77 11.99 -1.95
N ALA A 41 -12.51 12.22 -1.52
CA ALA A 41 -11.99 11.61 -0.32
C ALA A 41 -12.77 12.03 0.91
N ARG A 42 -13.12 13.32 1.01
CA ARG A 42 -13.93 13.86 2.09
C ARG A 42 -15.29 13.20 2.17
N GLN A 43 -16.01 13.13 1.06
CA GLN A 43 -17.31 12.49 0.94
C GLN A 43 -17.26 11.01 1.34
N LYS A 44 -16.27 10.26 0.86
CA LYS A 44 -16.09 8.84 1.21
C LYS A 44 -15.74 8.64 2.69
N LEU A 45 -14.91 9.52 3.28
CA LEU A 45 -14.61 9.49 4.71
C LEU A 45 -15.83 9.75 5.58
N ASP A 46 -16.70 10.64 5.15
CA ASP A 46 -17.95 10.94 5.90
C ASP A 46 -18.94 9.79 5.79
N ALA A 47 -19.05 9.16 4.62
CA ALA A 47 -19.96 8.03 4.40
C ALA A 47 -19.48 6.71 5.03
N TYR A 48 -18.16 6.42 4.93
CA TYR A 48 -17.61 5.09 5.22
C TYR A 48 -16.54 5.06 6.31
N SER A 49 -16.21 6.19 6.92
CA SER A 49 -15.12 6.33 7.90
C SER A 49 -13.73 5.90 7.38
N GLY A 50 -13.60 5.62 6.09
CA GLY A 50 -12.33 5.28 5.47
C GLY A 50 -12.33 5.45 3.96
N VAL A 51 -11.14 5.71 3.41
CA VAL A 51 -10.92 5.87 1.98
C VAL A 51 -9.54 5.39 1.57
N PHE A 52 -9.44 4.80 0.37
CA PHE A 52 -8.15 4.54 -0.29
C PHE A 52 -7.83 5.65 -1.29
N ILE A 53 -6.64 6.22 -1.18
CA ILE A 53 -6.06 7.11 -2.18
C ILE A 53 -5.02 6.29 -2.95
N SER A 54 -5.43 5.80 -4.13
CA SER A 54 -4.70 4.78 -4.90
C SER A 54 -4.37 5.21 -6.32
N ASP A 55 -4.27 6.49 -6.55
CA ASP A 55 -3.79 7.03 -7.82
C ASP A 55 -2.43 6.43 -8.20
N VAL A 56 -2.17 6.29 -9.50
CA VAL A 56 -0.87 5.77 -9.96
C VAL A 56 0.29 6.65 -9.47
N VAL A 57 1.49 6.09 -9.53
CA VAL A 57 2.71 6.77 -9.07
C VAL A 57 2.89 8.12 -9.80
N SER A 58 3.40 9.13 -9.08
CA SER A 58 3.68 10.49 -9.59
C SER A 58 2.46 11.35 -9.92
N LEU A 59 1.29 11.05 -9.36
CA LEU A 59 0.09 11.91 -9.46
C LEU A 59 -0.13 12.79 -8.22
N GLY A 60 0.87 12.88 -7.34
CA GLY A 60 0.84 13.80 -6.19
C GLY A 60 -0.01 13.31 -5.01
N LYS A 61 -0.08 12.00 -4.75
CA LYS A 61 -0.83 11.45 -3.60
C LYS A 61 -0.51 12.14 -2.27
N THR A 62 0.76 12.46 -2.03
CA THR A 62 1.20 13.16 -0.81
C THR A 62 0.56 14.53 -0.69
N TYR A 63 0.51 15.29 -1.79
CA TYR A 63 -0.13 16.62 -1.83
C TYR A 63 -1.64 16.54 -1.67
N ILE A 64 -2.29 15.57 -2.33
CA ILE A 64 -3.73 15.30 -2.13
C ILE A 64 -4.02 15.02 -0.66
N CYS A 65 -3.19 14.21 0.00
CA CYS A 65 -3.34 13.89 1.42
C CYS A 65 -3.04 15.08 2.33
N ALA A 66 -2.08 15.94 1.99
CA ALA A 66 -1.79 17.16 2.73
C ALA A 66 -2.95 18.17 2.63
N MET A 67 -3.50 18.40 1.44
CA MET A 67 -4.72 19.21 1.25
C MET A 67 -5.89 18.64 2.04
N LEU A 68 -6.11 17.31 1.96
CA LEU A 68 -7.16 16.64 2.73
C LEU A 68 -6.95 16.82 4.23
N ALA A 69 -5.73 16.67 4.72
CA ALA A 69 -5.41 16.86 6.14
C ALA A 69 -5.62 18.32 6.58
N ASN A 70 -5.29 19.30 5.72
CA ASN A 70 -5.51 20.71 5.99
C ASN A 70 -7.01 21.10 5.93
N SER A 71 -7.80 20.40 5.13
CA SER A 71 -9.26 20.64 5.03
C SER A 71 -10.04 20.28 6.29
N PHE A 72 -9.48 19.51 7.21
CA PHE A 72 -10.13 19.16 8.47
C PHE A 72 -9.99 20.30 9.49
N ASN A 73 -10.90 20.31 10.46
CA ASN A 73 -10.85 21.32 11.52
C ASN A 73 -9.43 21.41 12.14
N ARG A 74 -8.88 22.61 12.22
CA ARG A 74 -7.52 22.87 12.75
C ARG A 74 -7.32 22.38 14.19
N ASN A 75 -8.39 22.23 14.96
CA ASN A 75 -8.33 21.73 16.34
C ASN A 75 -8.29 20.19 16.45
N THR A 76 -8.55 19.45 15.38
CA THR A 76 -8.49 18.00 15.38
C THR A 76 -7.07 17.48 15.19
N TYR A 77 -6.71 16.46 15.94
CA TYR A 77 -5.41 15.79 15.80
C TYR A 77 -5.44 14.74 14.69
N LYS A 78 -4.39 14.74 13.89
CA LYS A 78 -4.16 13.81 12.79
C LYS A 78 -2.88 13.04 13.06
N LEU A 79 -2.82 11.80 12.61
CA LEU A 79 -1.64 10.96 12.65
C LEU A 79 -1.31 10.49 11.24
N ILE A 80 -0.06 10.67 10.80
CA ILE A 80 0.46 10.03 9.59
C ILE A 80 1.43 8.93 10.02
N VAL A 81 1.18 7.71 9.54
CA VAL A 81 2.05 6.57 9.73
C VAL A 81 2.64 6.22 8.37
N CYS A 82 3.97 6.31 8.24
CA CYS A 82 4.66 6.17 6.95
C CYS A 82 5.96 5.36 7.07
N PRO A 83 6.56 4.90 5.95
CA PRO A 83 7.90 4.31 5.96
C PRO A 83 8.93 5.23 6.62
N PRO A 84 9.94 4.67 7.36
CA PRO A 84 10.93 5.47 8.07
C PRO A 84 11.62 6.54 7.21
N VAL A 85 11.90 6.20 5.96
CA VAL A 85 12.59 7.08 5.00
C VAL A 85 11.74 8.27 4.53
N LEU A 86 10.43 8.23 4.75
CA LEU A 86 9.49 9.28 4.33
C LEU A 86 9.05 10.20 5.49
N VAL A 87 9.49 9.94 6.72
CA VAL A 87 9.05 10.71 7.90
C VAL A 87 9.39 12.20 7.75
N ASP A 88 10.63 12.51 7.40
CA ASP A 88 11.07 13.91 7.28
C ASP A 88 10.43 14.58 6.05
N TYR A 89 10.26 13.86 4.95
CA TYR A 89 9.54 14.34 3.78
C TYR A 89 8.08 14.70 4.11
N TRP A 90 7.37 13.81 4.84
CA TRP A 90 6.01 14.12 5.28
C TRP A 90 5.93 15.34 6.17
N LYS A 91 6.87 15.50 7.11
CA LYS A 91 6.94 16.71 7.99
C LYS A 91 7.12 17.98 7.18
N SER A 92 8.03 17.97 6.17
CA SER A 92 8.24 19.13 5.28
C SER A 92 6.96 19.49 4.53
N VAL A 93 6.31 18.51 3.90
CA VAL A 93 5.06 18.73 3.15
C VAL A 93 3.95 19.28 4.06
N LEU A 94 3.78 18.73 5.26
CA LEU A 94 2.76 19.18 6.19
C LEU A 94 3.03 20.64 6.66
N GLN A 95 4.28 21.01 6.83
CA GLN A 95 4.68 22.38 7.15
C GLN A 95 4.38 23.32 5.98
N GLU A 96 4.73 22.94 4.75
CA GLU A 96 4.45 23.71 3.54
C GLU A 96 2.95 23.94 3.33
N PHE A 97 2.11 22.93 3.64
CA PHE A 97 0.66 23.02 3.55
C PHE A 97 -0.02 23.59 4.80
N ASP A 98 0.71 24.10 5.76
CA ASP A 98 0.21 24.66 7.04
C ASP A 98 -0.78 23.72 7.77
N VAL A 99 -0.49 22.41 7.78
CA VAL A 99 -1.36 21.43 8.42
C VAL A 99 -1.16 21.43 9.93
N ALA A 100 -2.13 21.95 10.66
CA ALA A 100 -2.08 22.01 12.11
C ALA A 100 -2.30 20.65 12.77
N ARG A 101 -1.69 20.41 13.94
CA ARG A 101 -1.91 19.25 14.83
C ARG A 101 -1.81 17.91 14.11
N CYS A 102 -0.73 17.69 13.37
CA CYS A 102 -0.47 16.46 12.64
C CYS A 102 0.85 15.85 13.09
N ASP A 103 0.79 14.71 13.75
CA ASP A 103 1.96 13.93 14.14
C ASP A 103 2.35 12.99 12.99
N VAL A 104 3.67 12.83 12.75
CA VAL A 104 4.21 11.91 11.75
C VAL A 104 5.10 10.88 12.45
N GLU A 105 4.73 9.61 12.30
CA GLU A 105 5.43 8.50 12.94
C GLU A 105 5.77 7.39 11.93
N SER A 106 6.81 6.63 12.27
CA SER A 106 7.25 5.53 11.41
C SER A 106 6.41 4.26 11.62
N LEU A 107 6.14 3.54 10.53
CA LEU A 107 5.53 2.19 10.53
C LEU A 107 6.26 1.18 11.45
N GLY A 108 7.54 1.39 11.74
CA GLY A 108 8.32 0.55 12.66
C GLY A 108 8.20 0.92 14.13
N LYS A 109 7.26 1.82 14.51
CA LYS A 109 7.11 2.34 15.88
C LYS A 109 5.65 2.34 16.36
N LEU A 110 4.82 1.41 15.83
CA LEU A 110 3.39 1.35 16.16
C LEU A 110 3.16 1.09 17.64
N ASP A 111 3.96 0.22 18.25
CA ASP A 111 4.02 -0.03 19.69
C ASP A 111 4.17 1.25 20.52
N LYS A 112 5.07 2.15 20.10
CA LYS A 112 5.33 3.42 20.77
C LYS A 112 4.19 4.43 20.60
N ILE A 113 3.50 4.40 19.46
CA ILE A 113 2.31 5.22 19.23
C ILE A 113 1.19 4.79 20.20
N ILE A 114 0.98 3.49 20.34
CA ILE A 114 -0.01 2.91 21.27
C ILE A 114 0.34 3.29 22.72
N ALA A 115 1.61 3.14 23.10
CA ALA A 115 2.06 3.48 24.45
C ALA A 115 1.88 4.96 24.81
N LYS A 116 1.99 5.88 23.85
CA LYS A 116 1.74 7.32 24.04
C LYS A 116 0.24 7.68 24.12
N GLY A 117 -0.64 6.74 23.81
CA GLY A 117 -2.08 6.97 23.71
C GLY A 117 -2.52 7.47 22.35
N THR A 118 -3.61 6.93 21.84
CA THR A 118 -4.11 7.20 20.50
C THR A 118 -5.42 7.97 20.46
N ASP A 119 -6.07 8.21 21.61
CA ASP A 119 -7.41 8.77 21.71
C ASP A 119 -7.54 10.21 21.21
N LYS A 120 -6.44 10.96 21.24
CA LYS A 120 -6.40 12.33 20.71
C LYS A 120 -6.63 12.41 19.20
N TYR A 121 -6.29 11.35 18.43
CA TYR A 121 -6.36 11.38 16.98
C TYR A 121 -7.78 11.10 16.48
N SER A 122 -8.25 11.95 15.58
CA SER A 122 -9.53 11.77 14.87
C SER A 122 -9.32 11.15 13.48
N TYR A 123 -8.16 11.38 12.87
CA TYR A 123 -7.80 10.93 11.53
C TYR A 123 -6.46 10.20 11.53
N VAL A 124 -6.38 9.09 10.82
CA VAL A 124 -5.15 8.30 10.64
C VAL A 124 -4.88 8.10 9.16
N PHE A 125 -3.75 8.60 8.70
CA PHE A 125 -3.23 8.40 7.35
C PHE A 125 -2.19 7.28 7.40
N VAL A 126 -2.30 6.31 6.53
CA VAL A 126 -1.37 5.17 6.47
C VAL A 126 -0.74 5.14 5.09
N ASP A 127 0.50 5.56 4.99
CA ASP A 127 1.27 5.50 3.74
C ASP A 127 1.85 4.10 3.52
N GLU A 128 1.92 3.68 2.26
CA GLU A 128 2.27 2.31 1.86
C GLU A 128 1.38 1.25 2.55
N ALA A 129 0.08 1.52 2.60
CA ALA A 129 -0.92 0.69 3.29
C ALA A 129 -0.95 -0.78 2.82
N HIS A 130 -0.45 -1.08 1.62
CA HIS A 130 -0.32 -2.44 1.11
C HIS A 130 0.55 -3.35 2.00
N ARG A 131 1.36 -2.81 2.90
CA ARG A 131 2.12 -3.58 3.90
C ARG A 131 1.24 -4.28 4.92
N PHE A 132 0.01 -3.79 5.13
CA PHE A 132 -0.94 -4.30 6.12
C PHE A 132 -2.03 -5.21 5.51
N ARG A 133 -1.74 -5.86 4.40
CA ARG A 133 -2.64 -6.83 3.75
C ARG A 133 -2.74 -8.18 4.47
N ASN A 134 -1.86 -8.47 5.42
CA ASN A 134 -1.88 -9.71 6.20
C ASN A 134 -2.31 -9.45 7.65
N SER A 135 -3.53 -9.84 8.00
CA SER A 135 -4.11 -9.67 9.34
C SER A 135 -3.47 -10.53 10.42
N GLY A 136 -2.67 -11.53 10.05
CA GLY A 136 -1.96 -12.40 11.00
C GLY A 136 -0.64 -11.81 11.53
N THR A 137 -0.31 -10.55 11.22
CA THR A 137 0.92 -9.92 11.68
C THR A 137 0.66 -9.02 12.90
N GLU A 138 1.66 -8.93 13.80
CA GLU A 138 1.64 -8.03 14.96
C GLU A 138 1.42 -6.58 14.51
N ALA A 139 2.14 -6.14 13.48
CA ALA A 139 2.01 -4.79 12.92
C ALA A 139 0.58 -4.48 12.43
N PHE A 140 -0.15 -5.46 11.87
CA PHE A 140 -1.55 -5.26 11.51
C PHE A 140 -2.42 -5.08 12.76
N THR A 141 -2.21 -5.89 13.79
CA THR A 141 -2.95 -5.82 15.06
C THR A 141 -2.76 -4.46 15.73
N GLU A 142 -1.52 -3.99 15.80
CA GLU A 142 -1.17 -2.67 16.34
C GLU A 142 -1.82 -1.54 15.53
N LEU A 143 -1.71 -1.58 14.19
CA LEU A 143 -2.32 -0.56 13.34
C LEU A 143 -3.84 -0.57 13.47
N HIS A 144 -4.47 -1.74 13.52
CA HIS A 144 -5.90 -1.88 13.72
C HIS A 144 -6.35 -1.26 15.05
N GLN A 145 -5.57 -1.46 16.13
CA GLN A 145 -5.81 -0.80 17.41
C GLN A 145 -5.73 0.73 17.29
N ILE A 146 -4.72 1.25 16.59
CA ILE A 146 -4.55 2.69 16.35
C ILE A 146 -5.75 3.26 15.56
N CYS A 147 -6.22 2.56 14.54
CA CYS A 147 -7.30 3.01 13.65
C CYS A 147 -8.71 2.92 14.27
N ARG A 148 -8.87 2.16 15.33
CA ARG A 148 -10.19 1.89 15.93
C ARG A 148 -10.93 3.18 16.31
N GLY A 149 -12.16 3.34 15.76
CA GLY A 149 -13.02 4.49 16.04
C GLY A 149 -12.57 5.79 15.37
N LYS A 150 -11.63 5.75 14.42
CA LYS A 150 -11.11 6.92 13.72
C LYS A 150 -11.46 6.88 12.24
N LYS A 151 -11.36 8.03 11.58
CA LYS A 151 -11.42 8.11 10.10
C LYS A 151 -10.05 7.77 9.53
N VAL A 152 -9.99 6.80 8.60
CA VAL A 152 -8.74 6.20 8.12
C VAL A 152 -8.53 6.46 6.62
N ILE A 153 -7.37 6.97 6.28
CA ILE A 153 -6.95 7.24 4.90
C ILE A 153 -5.81 6.29 4.56
N LEU A 154 -6.05 5.35 3.66
CA LEU A 154 -5.07 4.37 3.20
C LEU A 154 -4.45 4.82 1.88
N ILE A 155 -3.15 5.03 1.87
CA ILE A 155 -2.40 5.55 0.72
C ILE A 155 -1.57 4.40 0.15
N SER A 156 -1.84 4.00 -1.10
CA SER A 156 -1.06 2.97 -1.77
C SER A 156 -1.33 2.97 -3.27
N ALA A 157 -0.28 2.89 -4.09
CA ALA A 157 -0.44 2.73 -5.54
C ALA A 157 -0.95 1.31 -5.92
N THR A 158 -0.74 0.33 -5.06
CA THR A 158 -1.05 -1.10 -5.30
C THR A 158 -1.79 -1.72 -4.11
N PRO A 159 -3.04 -1.31 -3.82
CA PRO A 159 -3.79 -1.80 -2.67
C PRO A 159 -4.14 -3.29 -2.79
N ILE A 160 -4.28 -3.78 -4.02
CA ILE A 160 -4.55 -5.18 -4.36
C ILE A 160 -3.32 -5.72 -5.07
N ASN A 161 -2.82 -6.88 -4.64
CA ASN A 161 -1.69 -7.51 -5.32
C ASN A 161 -2.06 -8.89 -5.85
N ASN A 162 -2.24 -9.89 -4.99
CA ASN A 162 -2.42 -11.27 -5.43
C ASN A 162 -3.74 -11.90 -4.98
N TYR A 163 -4.33 -11.44 -3.88
CA TYR A 163 -5.48 -12.09 -3.25
C TYR A 163 -6.57 -11.10 -2.86
N THR A 164 -7.81 -11.57 -2.86
CA THR A 164 -8.98 -10.81 -2.38
C THR A 164 -8.84 -10.41 -0.90
N SER A 165 -8.15 -11.24 -0.11
CA SER A 165 -7.82 -10.96 1.29
C SER A 165 -6.95 -9.72 1.50
N ASP A 166 -6.19 -9.31 0.47
CA ASP A 166 -5.35 -8.11 0.55
C ASP A 166 -6.20 -6.86 0.79
N VAL A 167 -7.34 -6.76 0.11
CA VAL A 167 -8.30 -5.67 0.27
C VAL A 167 -9.16 -5.87 1.50
N GLU A 168 -9.64 -7.07 1.74
CA GLU A 168 -10.46 -7.42 2.90
C GLU A 168 -9.80 -6.95 4.21
N ASN A 169 -8.53 -7.32 4.41
CA ASN A 169 -7.80 -6.95 5.63
C ASN A 169 -7.60 -5.43 5.76
N GLN A 170 -7.27 -4.75 4.65
CA GLN A 170 -7.12 -3.30 4.69
C GLN A 170 -8.45 -2.58 5.01
N ILE A 171 -9.59 -3.08 4.53
CA ILE A 171 -10.90 -2.53 4.84
C ILE A 171 -11.24 -2.69 6.32
N TYR A 172 -10.82 -3.77 6.96
CA TYR A 172 -11.02 -3.95 8.40
C TYR A 172 -10.31 -2.92 9.28
N LEU A 173 -9.40 -2.11 8.74
CA LEU A 173 -8.80 -0.99 9.46
C LEU A 173 -9.82 0.13 9.75
N PHE A 174 -10.92 0.23 8.98
CA PHE A 174 -11.93 1.28 9.15
C PHE A 174 -13.38 0.78 9.11
N GLN A 175 -13.60 -0.50 8.81
CA GLN A 175 -14.93 -1.11 8.76
C GLN A 175 -15.04 -2.30 9.70
N ALA A 176 -16.18 -2.42 10.36
CA ALA A 176 -16.49 -3.60 11.14
C ALA A 176 -16.81 -4.81 10.24
N LYS A 177 -16.36 -6.00 10.63
CA LYS A 177 -16.51 -7.23 9.84
C LYS A 177 -17.95 -7.56 9.47
N GLN A 178 -18.88 -7.41 10.43
CA GLN A 178 -20.29 -7.86 10.31
C GLN A 178 -21.29 -6.72 10.25
N SER A 179 -20.89 -5.49 10.55
CA SER A 179 -21.72 -4.30 10.58
C SER A 179 -21.08 -3.12 9.85
N GLY A 180 -20.65 -3.36 8.62
CA GLY A 180 -20.05 -2.32 7.76
C GLY A 180 -21.09 -1.30 7.29
N THR A 181 -20.60 -0.11 6.93
CA THR A 181 -21.40 1.01 6.40
C THR A 181 -21.40 1.10 4.88
N ILE A 182 -20.65 0.23 4.19
CA ILE A 182 -20.52 0.26 2.74
C ILE A 182 -21.83 -0.12 2.07
N ASN A 183 -22.27 0.69 1.11
CA ASN A 183 -23.53 0.49 0.39
C ASN A 183 -23.65 -0.92 -0.20
N GLY A 184 -24.74 -1.61 0.13
CA GLY A 184 -25.00 -2.97 -0.35
C GLY A 184 -24.15 -4.08 0.30
N ILE A 185 -23.21 -3.76 1.21
CA ILE A 185 -22.36 -4.75 1.88
C ILE A 185 -22.30 -4.47 3.40
N LYS A 186 -23.31 -4.89 4.13
CA LYS A 186 -23.32 -4.76 5.60
C LYS A 186 -22.41 -5.79 6.27
N ASN A 187 -22.36 -7.02 5.76
CA ASN A 187 -21.50 -8.10 6.28
C ASN A 187 -20.30 -8.30 5.33
N ILE A 188 -19.21 -7.60 5.60
CA ILE A 188 -17.99 -7.63 4.78
C ILE A 188 -17.34 -9.02 4.85
N GLU A 189 -17.24 -9.61 6.02
CA GLU A 189 -16.70 -10.96 6.20
C GLU A 189 -17.52 -12.01 5.41
N GLY A 190 -18.86 -11.93 5.49
CA GLY A 190 -19.76 -12.79 4.72
C GLY A 190 -19.60 -12.62 3.21
N PHE A 191 -19.43 -11.38 2.74
CA PHE A 191 -19.18 -11.07 1.34
C PHE A 191 -17.91 -11.74 0.82
N PHE A 192 -16.76 -11.55 1.47
CA PHE A 192 -15.49 -12.16 1.06
C PHE A 192 -15.50 -13.68 1.23
N ARG A 193 -16.09 -14.20 2.30
CA ARG A 193 -16.26 -15.66 2.50
C ARG A 193 -17.04 -16.30 1.37
N GLY A 194 -18.12 -15.65 0.88
CA GLY A 194 -18.90 -16.13 -0.26
C GLY A 194 -18.08 -16.18 -1.56
N LEU A 195 -17.26 -15.17 -1.84
CA LEU A 195 -16.37 -15.14 -3.00
C LEU A 195 -15.28 -16.21 -2.91
N ASN A 196 -14.66 -16.35 -1.76
CA ASN A 196 -13.61 -17.36 -1.52
C ASN A 196 -14.16 -18.79 -1.58
N ALA A 197 -15.38 -19.03 -1.10
CA ALA A 197 -16.02 -20.35 -1.19
C ALA A 197 -16.28 -20.77 -2.64
N LYS A 198 -16.65 -19.86 -3.54
CA LYS A 198 -16.78 -20.14 -4.97
C LYS A 198 -15.44 -20.52 -5.59
N LEU A 199 -14.38 -19.76 -5.26
CA LEU A 199 -13.04 -20.01 -5.77
C LEU A 199 -12.45 -21.33 -5.26
N ALA A 200 -12.69 -21.69 -4.00
CA ALA A 200 -12.21 -22.94 -3.39
C ALA A 200 -12.77 -24.22 -4.05
N LYS A 201 -13.92 -24.11 -4.73
CA LYS A 201 -14.53 -25.24 -5.48
C LYS A 201 -13.82 -25.53 -6.81
N LYS A 202 -12.89 -24.69 -7.23
CA LYS A 202 -12.18 -24.82 -8.51
C LYS A 202 -10.75 -25.32 -8.26
N PRO A 203 -10.23 -26.25 -9.08
CA PRO A 203 -8.84 -26.70 -8.97
C PRO A 203 -7.88 -25.52 -9.21
N LYS A 204 -6.93 -25.29 -8.28
CA LYS A 204 -5.94 -24.21 -8.41
C LYS A 204 -5.18 -24.33 -9.73
N GLY A 205 -5.04 -23.21 -10.44
CA GLY A 205 -4.34 -23.13 -11.72
C GLY A 205 -5.14 -23.59 -12.94
N SER A 206 -6.39 -24.08 -12.76
CA SER A 206 -7.26 -24.41 -13.90
C SER A 206 -7.83 -23.14 -14.55
N ALA A 207 -8.25 -23.25 -15.81
CA ALA A 207 -8.94 -22.17 -16.52
C ALA A 207 -10.19 -21.71 -15.74
N ALA A 208 -10.97 -22.64 -15.18
CA ALA A 208 -12.13 -22.36 -14.35
C ALA A 208 -11.78 -21.61 -13.04
N TYR A 209 -10.60 -21.85 -12.47
CA TYR A 209 -10.10 -21.10 -11.32
C TYR A 209 -9.75 -19.65 -11.70
N MET A 210 -9.08 -19.46 -12.82
CA MET A 210 -8.70 -18.13 -13.32
C MET A 210 -9.94 -17.30 -13.68
N GLU A 211 -10.94 -17.92 -14.30
CA GLU A 211 -12.22 -17.26 -14.62
C GLU A 211 -12.95 -16.83 -13.35
N GLN A 212 -13.07 -17.72 -12.35
CA GLN A 212 -13.71 -17.37 -11.07
C GLN A 212 -12.96 -16.26 -10.33
N LEU A 213 -11.62 -16.25 -10.42
CA LEU A 213 -10.81 -15.18 -9.82
C LEU A 213 -11.11 -13.85 -10.49
N ARG A 214 -11.26 -13.83 -11.81
CA ARG A 214 -11.63 -12.64 -12.59
C ARG A 214 -13.02 -12.14 -12.20
N GLU A 215 -14.03 -13.01 -12.18
CA GLU A 215 -15.40 -12.68 -11.74
C GLU A 215 -15.40 -12.08 -10.31
N ASN A 216 -14.68 -12.72 -9.38
CA ASN A 216 -14.57 -12.22 -8.02
C ASN A 216 -13.93 -10.81 -7.98
N SER A 217 -12.91 -10.57 -8.79
CA SER A 217 -12.24 -9.27 -8.87
C SER A 217 -13.16 -8.19 -9.42
N GLU A 218 -13.99 -8.52 -10.42
CA GLU A 218 -15.00 -7.61 -10.97
C GLU A 218 -16.08 -7.28 -9.92
N ILE A 219 -16.58 -8.27 -9.20
CA ILE A 219 -17.56 -8.07 -8.13
C ILE A 219 -16.98 -7.17 -7.02
N ILE A 220 -15.74 -7.42 -6.60
CA ILE A 220 -15.07 -6.60 -5.59
C ILE A 220 -14.89 -5.17 -6.09
N ARG A 221 -14.43 -4.99 -7.32
CA ARG A 221 -14.26 -3.68 -7.93
C ARG A 221 -15.57 -2.89 -7.94
N ASP A 222 -16.64 -3.51 -8.46
CA ASP A 222 -17.88 -2.80 -8.74
C ASP A 222 -18.72 -2.54 -7.48
N LYS A 223 -18.70 -3.46 -6.51
CA LYS A 223 -19.52 -3.34 -5.30
C LYS A 223 -18.81 -2.71 -4.11
N LEU A 224 -17.47 -2.78 -4.06
CA LEU A 224 -16.72 -2.38 -2.88
C LEU A 224 -15.69 -1.29 -3.19
N ILE A 225 -14.81 -1.54 -4.17
CA ILE A 225 -13.70 -0.62 -4.45
C ILE A 225 -14.18 0.74 -4.91
N ARG A 226 -15.20 0.79 -5.78
CA ARG A 226 -15.79 2.05 -6.25
C ARG A 226 -16.31 2.93 -5.12
N GLU A 227 -16.83 2.33 -4.06
CA GLU A 227 -17.36 3.06 -2.92
C GLU A 227 -16.26 3.68 -2.06
N VAL A 228 -15.17 2.97 -1.79
CA VAL A 228 -14.16 3.36 -0.80
C VAL A 228 -12.82 3.79 -1.39
N MET A 229 -12.64 3.78 -2.71
CA MET A 229 -11.35 4.07 -3.35
C MET A 229 -11.43 5.22 -4.33
N ILE A 230 -10.36 5.99 -4.38
CA ILE A 230 -10.04 6.96 -5.44
C ILE A 230 -8.82 6.41 -6.15
N ARG A 231 -8.98 6.12 -7.44
CA ARG A 231 -7.89 5.61 -8.27
C ARG A 231 -8.04 6.14 -9.67
N ARG A 232 -7.01 6.83 -10.14
CA ARG A 232 -6.94 7.37 -11.49
C ARG A 232 -5.63 6.98 -12.14
N THR A 233 -5.69 6.79 -13.44
CA THR A 233 -4.54 6.53 -14.30
C THR A 233 -4.14 7.81 -15.03
N ARG A 234 -2.91 7.85 -15.53
CA ARG A 234 -2.46 8.99 -16.36
C ARG A 234 -3.32 9.16 -17.62
N SER A 235 -3.76 8.05 -18.22
CA SER A 235 -4.63 8.08 -19.39
C SER A 235 -5.99 8.69 -19.08
N GLU A 236 -6.60 8.37 -17.96
CA GLU A 236 -7.86 8.98 -17.52
C GLU A 236 -7.69 10.47 -17.23
N ILE A 237 -6.59 10.87 -16.60
CA ILE A 237 -6.33 12.29 -16.34
C ILE A 237 -6.11 13.04 -17.66
N GLN A 238 -5.37 12.49 -18.62
CA GLN A 238 -5.21 13.06 -19.94
C GLN A 238 -6.54 13.18 -20.70
N GLN A 239 -7.44 12.23 -20.53
CA GLN A 239 -8.73 12.22 -21.20
C GLN A 239 -9.72 13.22 -20.59
N TYR A 240 -9.81 13.29 -19.27
CA TYR A 240 -10.85 14.04 -18.57
C TYR A 240 -10.42 15.44 -18.09
N TYR A 241 -9.11 15.69 -18.01
CA TYR A 241 -8.53 16.95 -17.52
C TYR A 241 -7.55 17.57 -18.53
N ALA A 242 -7.71 17.27 -19.82
CA ALA A 242 -6.82 17.75 -20.89
C ALA A 242 -6.67 19.27 -20.90
N ASP A 243 -7.75 20.00 -20.77
CA ASP A 243 -7.76 21.47 -20.80
C ASP A 243 -7.06 22.07 -19.57
N ASP A 244 -7.22 21.44 -18.40
CA ASP A 244 -6.56 21.86 -17.16
C ASP A 244 -5.04 21.63 -17.25
N LEU A 245 -4.62 20.46 -17.72
CA LEU A 245 -3.22 20.15 -17.96
C LEU A 245 -2.58 21.12 -18.97
N ALA A 246 -3.27 21.41 -20.05
CA ALA A 246 -2.78 22.33 -21.08
C ALA A 246 -2.59 23.75 -20.54
N LYS A 247 -3.54 24.25 -19.74
CA LYS A 247 -3.43 25.56 -19.07
C LYS A 247 -2.23 25.66 -18.13
N GLN A 248 -1.88 24.53 -17.48
CA GLN A 248 -0.73 24.44 -16.58
C GLN A 248 0.60 24.09 -17.29
N GLY A 249 0.56 23.90 -18.62
CA GLY A 249 1.74 23.50 -19.39
C GLY A 249 2.25 22.09 -19.07
N LEU A 250 1.38 21.22 -18.52
CA LEU A 250 1.74 19.86 -18.10
C LEU A 250 1.47 18.83 -19.19
N THR A 251 2.46 17.96 -19.39
CA THR A 251 2.32 16.77 -20.24
C THR A 251 2.87 15.57 -19.52
N PHE A 252 2.21 14.42 -19.63
CA PHE A 252 2.77 13.16 -19.14
C PHE A 252 3.74 12.58 -20.16
N PRO A 253 4.88 12.01 -19.72
CA PRO A 253 5.81 11.35 -20.61
C PRO A 253 5.12 10.15 -21.29
N LYS A 254 5.39 9.98 -22.58
CA LYS A 254 4.95 8.79 -23.32
C LYS A 254 5.86 7.63 -22.96
N ALA A 255 5.27 6.48 -22.61
CA ALA A 255 6.03 5.25 -22.44
C ALA A 255 6.48 4.76 -23.83
N GLY A 256 7.77 4.63 -24.03
CA GLY A 256 8.35 3.98 -25.21
C GLY A 256 8.24 2.45 -25.09
N SER A 257 8.64 1.75 -26.14
CA SER A 257 8.83 0.30 -26.06
C SER A 257 9.97 -0.03 -25.08
N PRO A 258 9.83 -1.09 -24.27
CA PRO A 258 10.92 -1.51 -23.40
C PRO A 258 12.18 -1.86 -24.21
N GLU A 259 13.29 -1.21 -23.92
CA GLU A 259 14.60 -1.55 -24.49
C GLU A 259 15.34 -2.50 -23.55
N LYS A 260 15.88 -3.57 -24.12
CA LYS A 260 16.72 -4.51 -23.36
C LYS A 260 18.13 -3.94 -23.25
N ILE A 261 18.53 -3.56 -22.06
CA ILE A 261 19.94 -3.26 -21.78
C ILE A 261 20.63 -4.57 -21.44
N ILE A 262 21.43 -5.07 -22.39
CA ILE A 262 22.23 -6.28 -22.21
C ILE A 262 23.66 -5.81 -21.90
N TYR A 263 24.16 -6.22 -20.75
CA TYR A 263 25.57 -6.03 -20.40
C TYR A 263 26.24 -7.38 -20.24
N SER A 264 27.51 -7.47 -20.63
CA SER A 264 28.34 -8.64 -20.42
C SER A 264 29.38 -8.30 -19.36
N PHE A 265 29.68 -9.24 -18.51
CA PHE A 265 30.83 -9.13 -17.63
C PHE A 265 32.11 -9.35 -18.43
N ASP A 266 33.22 -8.80 -17.97
CA ASP A 266 34.52 -9.28 -18.38
C ASP A 266 34.74 -10.70 -17.84
N GLU A 267 35.76 -11.41 -18.40
CA GLU A 267 36.00 -12.82 -18.09
C GLU A 267 36.24 -13.07 -16.58
N GLU A 268 36.96 -12.18 -15.91
CA GLU A 268 37.25 -12.26 -14.47
C GLU A 268 35.97 -12.09 -13.64
N THR A 269 35.10 -11.11 -13.98
CA THR A 269 33.86 -10.85 -13.29
C THR A 269 32.82 -11.96 -13.51
N ASP A 270 32.78 -12.54 -14.74
CA ASP A 270 31.85 -13.63 -15.06
C ASP A 270 32.23 -14.91 -14.30
N ASP A 271 33.53 -15.21 -14.25
CA ASP A 271 34.04 -16.31 -13.44
C ASP A 271 33.74 -16.14 -11.94
N ALA A 272 34.00 -14.96 -11.40
CA ALA A 272 33.69 -14.65 -10.00
C ALA A 272 32.17 -14.77 -9.70
N PHE A 273 31.32 -14.29 -10.61
CA PHE A 273 29.87 -14.41 -10.50
C PHE A 273 29.44 -15.88 -10.51
N SER A 274 29.96 -16.67 -11.50
CA SER A 274 29.62 -18.07 -11.65
C SER A 274 30.08 -18.93 -10.46
N GLN A 275 31.29 -18.69 -9.97
CA GLN A 275 31.81 -19.34 -8.75
C GLN A 275 30.95 -18.98 -7.53
N THR A 276 30.54 -17.71 -7.37
CA THR A 276 29.69 -17.25 -6.29
C THR A 276 28.32 -17.94 -6.31
N ILE A 277 27.68 -18.06 -7.48
CA ILE A 277 26.44 -18.82 -7.65
C ILE A 277 26.58 -20.27 -7.22
N ASN A 278 27.67 -20.94 -7.60
CA ASN A 278 27.92 -22.31 -7.20
C ASN A 278 28.09 -22.45 -5.68
N ILE A 279 28.83 -21.53 -5.05
CA ILE A 279 28.96 -21.49 -3.58
C ILE A 279 27.60 -21.32 -2.92
N ILE A 280 26.76 -20.38 -3.39
CA ILE A 280 25.41 -20.16 -2.84
C ILE A 280 24.55 -21.42 -3.00
N LYS A 281 24.64 -22.11 -4.15
CA LYS A 281 23.89 -23.34 -4.41
C LYS A 281 24.18 -24.43 -3.40
N ASP A 282 25.44 -24.59 -3.03
CA ASP A 282 25.91 -25.64 -2.12
C ASP A 282 25.93 -25.19 -0.64
N PHE A 283 25.72 -23.90 -0.38
CA PHE A 283 25.78 -23.33 0.96
C PHE A 283 24.75 -23.94 1.91
N LYS A 284 25.22 -24.36 3.09
CA LYS A 284 24.39 -24.97 4.15
C LYS A 284 24.06 -23.92 5.21
N TYR A 285 22.80 -23.53 5.29
CA TYR A 285 22.29 -22.54 6.25
C TYR A 285 21.97 -23.16 7.61
N ALA A 286 22.99 -23.49 8.43
CA ALA A 286 22.80 -24.13 9.74
C ALA A 286 21.85 -23.34 10.65
N ARG A 287 21.95 -21.99 10.65
CA ARG A 287 21.11 -21.11 11.48
C ARG A 287 19.61 -21.24 11.17
N TYR A 288 19.25 -21.41 9.89
CA TYR A 288 17.85 -21.53 9.48
C TYR A 288 17.38 -22.96 9.31
N THR A 289 18.31 -23.90 9.45
CA THR A 289 18.03 -25.33 9.33
C THR A 289 18.62 -26.15 10.51
N PRO A 290 18.53 -25.69 11.77
CA PRO A 290 19.15 -26.36 12.89
C PRO A 290 18.64 -27.79 13.10
N LEU A 291 17.39 -28.08 12.78
CA LEU A 291 16.81 -29.42 12.91
C LEU A 291 17.44 -30.45 11.98
N LEU A 292 18.10 -30.02 10.90
CA LEU A 292 18.84 -30.95 10.00
C LEU A 292 20.03 -31.62 10.72
N TYR A 293 20.52 -31.03 11.81
CA TYR A 293 21.67 -31.49 12.56
C TYR A 293 21.30 -32.28 13.83
N LEU A 294 20.00 -32.47 14.11
CA LEU A 294 19.53 -33.29 15.23
C LEU A 294 19.67 -34.78 14.95
N LYS A 295 19.95 -35.57 16.00
CA LYS A 295 20.05 -37.03 15.92
C LYS A 295 18.69 -37.69 15.61
N ASP A 296 17.61 -37.26 16.27
CA ASP A 296 16.26 -37.76 16.01
C ASP A 296 15.45 -36.79 15.13
N LYS A 297 15.44 -37.07 13.83
CA LYS A 297 14.76 -36.24 12.82
C LYS A 297 13.28 -36.59 12.64
N LYS A 298 12.84 -37.80 13.05
CA LYS A 298 11.48 -38.28 12.81
C LYS A 298 10.42 -37.47 13.56
N LYS A 299 10.74 -37.07 14.79
CA LYS A 299 9.86 -36.29 15.67
C LYS A 299 9.54 -34.90 15.10
N TYR A 300 10.38 -34.36 14.21
CA TYR A 300 10.27 -32.99 13.69
C TYR A 300 10.05 -32.92 12.18
N ALA A 301 9.49 -33.96 11.56
CA ALA A 301 9.40 -34.09 10.10
C ALA A 301 8.72 -32.90 9.39
N THR A 302 7.63 -32.37 9.95
CA THR A 302 6.89 -31.20 9.42
C THR A 302 7.72 -29.90 9.52
N MET A 303 8.41 -29.72 10.66
CA MET A 303 9.27 -28.57 10.88
C MET A 303 10.54 -28.62 10.01
N LEU A 304 11.05 -29.81 9.72
CA LEU A 304 12.18 -30.01 8.80
C LEU A 304 11.84 -29.56 7.37
N ALA A 305 10.63 -29.83 6.89
CA ALA A 305 10.19 -29.36 5.59
C ALA A 305 10.14 -27.82 5.53
N ALA A 306 9.59 -27.19 6.55
CA ALA A 306 9.55 -25.73 6.67
C ALA A 306 10.96 -25.10 6.70
N GLN A 307 11.89 -25.70 7.45
CA GLN A 307 13.28 -25.22 7.50
C GLN A 307 14.04 -25.39 6.17
N ARG A 308 13.82 -26.50 5.46
CA ARG A 308 14.39 -26.67 4.08
C ARG A 308 13.91 -25.58 3.14
N ASN A 309 12.61 -25.25 3.19
CA ASN A 309 12.06 -24.17 2.39
C ASN A 309 12.67 -22.81 2.75
N MET A 310 12.88 -22.55 4.05
CA MET A 310 13.57 -21.34 4.52
C MET A 310 15.01 -21.26 4.02
N GLY A 311 15.77 -22.36 4.05
CA GLY A 311 17.12 -22.42 3.49
C GLY A 311 17.15 -22.12 1.99
N GLY A 312 16.19 -22.67 1.23
CA GLY A 312 16.03 -22.37 -0.20
C GLY A 312 15.66 -20.91 -0.47
N PHE A 313 14.76 -20.35 0.31
CA PHE A 313 14.36 -18.93 0.23
C PHE A 313 15.55 -18.00 0.48
N MET A 314 16.39 -18.29 1.48
CA MET A 314 17.58 -17.48 1.78
C MET A 314 18.59 -17.51 0.64
N LYS A 315 18.80 -18.66 -0.03
CA LYS A 315 19.61 -18.73 -1.24
C LYS A 315 19.07 -17.83 -2.35
N GLY A 316 17.75 -17.85 -2.58
CA GLY A 316 17.10 -16.97 -3.55
C GLY A 316 17.30 -15.48 -3.24
N ILE A 317 17.27 -15.08 -1.94
CA ILE A 317 17.57 -13.70 -1.54
C ILE A 317 19.02 -13.33 -1.87
N LEU A 318 20.00 -14.21 -1.59
CA LEU A 318 21.39 -13.92 -1.91
C LEU A 318 21.64 -13.78 -3.41
N VAL A 319 21.06 -14.68 -4.24
CA VAL A 319 21.12 -14.55 -5.69
C VAL A 319 20.54 -13.22 -6.16
N LYS A 320 19.34 -12.86 -5.71
CA LYS A 320 18.74 -11.55 -6.04
C LYS A 320 19.59 -10.36 -5.61
N ARG A 321 20.30 -10.47 -4.50
CA ARG A 321 21.22 -9.41 -4.05
C ARG A 321 22.45 -9.32 -4.96
N LEU A 322 22.98 -10.47 -5.37
CA LEU A 322 24.12 -10.55 -6.30
C LEU A 322 23.76 -9.98 -7.68
N GLU A 323 22.59 -10.36 -8.22
CA GLU A 323 22.06 -9.83 -9.48
C GLU A 323 21.81 -8.31 -9.41
N SER A 324 21.39 -7.81 -8.27
CA SER A 324 21.10 -6.38 -8.10
C SER A 324 22.39 -5.54 -8.04
N SER A 325 23.39 -5.98 -7.28
CA SER A 325 24.67 -5.26 -7.11
C SER A 325 25.64 -6.09 -6.27
N PHE A 326 26.91 -6.19 -6.69
CA PHE A 326 27.99 -6.77 -5.88
C PHE A 326 28.16 -6.07 -4.53
N TYR A 327 27.96 -4.75 -4.49
CA TYR A 327 28.00 -3.98 -3.25
C TYR A 327 26.88 -4.39 -2.30
N ALA A 328 25.63 -4.51 -2.81
CA ALA A 328 24.49 -4.92 -2.01
C ALA A 328 24.64 -6.36 -1.49
N PHE A 329 25.21 -7.23 -2.30
CA PHE A 329 25.54 -8.60 -1.92
C PHE A 329 26.58 -8.63 -0.79
N ARG A 330 27.70 -7.93 -0.95
CA ARG A 330 28.74 -7.81 0.09
C ARG A 330 28.18 -7.30 1.40
N LYS A 331 27.41 -6.21 1.37
CA LYS A 331 26.75 -5.66 2.57
C LYS A 331 25.77 -6.64 3.22
N THR A 332 25.13 -7.48 2.44
CA THR A 332 24.27 -8.54 2.98
C THR A 332 25.08 -9.62 3.68
N LEU A 333 26.21 -10.04 3.11
CA LEU A 333 27.13 -11.01 3.73
C LEU A 333 27.74 -10.45 5.02
N GLU A 334 28.20 -9.20 5.04
CA GLU A 334 28.75 -8.56 6.23
C GLU A 334 27.74 -8.58 7.40
N ARG A 335 26.47 -8.22 7.14
CA ARG A 335 25.38 -8.29 8.13
C ARG A 335 25.08 -9.72 8.56
N PHE A 336 25.19 -10.65 7.62
CA PHE A 336 24.95 -12.06 7.88
C PHE A 336 26.03 -12.63 8.83
N ILE A 337 27.30 -12.36 8.56
CA ILE A 337 28.44 -12.73 9.41
C ILE A 337 28.27 -12.13 10.79
N GLY A 338 28.09 -10.82 10.91
CA GLY A 338 27.90 -10.16 12.20
C GLY A 338 26.68 -10.62 12.99
N SER A 339 25.73 -11.32 12.36
CA SER A 339 24.59 -11.97 13.03
C SER A 339 24.90 -13.34 13.61
N TYR A 340 26.02 -13.96 13.20
CA TYR A 340 26.54 -15.21 13.78
C TYR A 340 27.47 -14.98 14.95
N GLU A 341 28.05 -13.79 15.08
CA GLU A 341 28.98 -13.40 16.13
C GLU A 341 28.26 -12.94 17.42
N LYS A 342 26.94 -12.74 17.32
CA LYS A 342 26.04 -12.43 18.43
C LYS A 342 25.31 -13.69 18.94
#